data_2fec7ff173d680e257e1423c10cf2851
#
_entry.id   2fec7ff173d680e257e1423c10cf2851
#
_cell.length_a   1.000
_cell.length_b   1.000
_cell.length_c   1.000
_cell.angle_alpha   90.00
_cell.angle_beta   90.00
_cell.angle_gamma   90.00
#
_symmetry.space_group_name_H-M   'P 1'
#
loop_
_entity.id
_entity.type
_entity.pdbx_description
1 polymer ?
#
loop_
_entity_poly.entity_id
_entity_poly.type
_entity_poly.pdbx_seq_one_letter_code
_entity_poly.pdbx_strand_id
1 'polypeptide(L)'
;MRLTIIPSDNAVYKDGVMKAWTAPALDLSGCGIPSNVHALQWYDSVGEIEFDGPTPVSPKPPNQQITQLPQWALNCVAVWDAWSPPPPPPAPENQPTVVGAQTL
;
A
#
# COMPACT_ATOMS: atom_id res chain seq x y z
N MET A 1 -5.99 -11.06 10.91
CA MET A 1 -5.37 -9.96 10.15
C MET A 1 -6.38 -8.85 9.97
N ARG A 2 -5.96 -7.65 10.21
CA ARG A 2 -6.74 -6.44 9.90
C ARG A 2 -6.13 -5.84 8.65
N LEU A 3 -6.97 -5.36 7.75
CA LEU A 3 -6.52 -4.85 6.47
C LEU A 3 -7.33 -3.63 6.08
N THR A 4 -6.63 -2.57 5.69
CA THR A 4 -7.25 -1.38 5.10
C THR A 4 -6.56 -1.10 3.78
N ILE A 5 -7.34 -0.97 2.72
CA ILE A 5 -6.82 -0.63 1.39
C ILE A 5 -7.55 0.62 0.92
N ILE A 6 -6.78 1.65 0.56
CA ILE A 6 -7.31 2.90 0.01
C ILE A 6 -6.59 3.14 -1.32
N PRO A 7 -7.18 2.71 -2.44
CA PRO A 7 -6.48 2.74 -3.72
C PRO A 7 -6.06 4.14 -4.16
N SER A 8 -6.89 5.15 -3.93
CA SER A 8 -6.54 6.52 -4.33
C SER A 8 -5.33 7.06 -3.60
N ASP A 9 -5.05 6.56 -2.41
CA ASP A 9 -3.89 6.96 -1.61
C ASP A 9 -2.73 5.99 -1.80
N ASN A 10 -2.91 4.97 -2.62
CA ASN A 10 -1.94 3.90 -2.80
C ASN A 10 -1.54 3.27 -1.44
N ALA A 11 -2.52 3.14 -0.55
CA ALA A 11 -2.27 2.77 0.84
C ALA A 11 -2.80 1.38 1.13
N VAL A 12 -1.95 0.56 1.73
CA VAL A 12 -2.30 -0.75 2.28
C VAL A 12 -1.78 -0.80 3.70
N TYR A 13 -2.70 -0.91 4.65
CA TYR A 13 -2.37 -1.11 6.05
C TYR A 13 -2.68 -2.55 6.41
N LYS A 14 -1.68 -3.28 6.84
CA LYS A 14 -1.85 -4.65 7.32
C LYS A 14 -1.49 -4.69 8.79
N ASP A 15 -2.45 -5.09 9.60
CA ASP A 15 -2.31 -5.11 11.06
C ASP A 15 -1.81 -3.77 11.62
N GLY A 16 -2.32 -2.69 11.03
CA GLY A 16 -1.99 -1.33 11.45
C GLY A 16 -0.69 -0.77 10.87
N VAL A 17 0.01 -1.53 10.04
CA VAL A 17 1.30 -1.12 9.50
C VAL A 17 1.18 -0.78 8.03
N MET A 18 1.64 0.39 7.66
CA MET A 18 1.72 0.85 6.28
C MET A 18 3.17 0.81 5.82
N LYS A 19 3.39 0.31 4.60
CA LYS A 19 4.71 0.28 3.97
C LYS A 19 4.72 1.20 2.75
N ALA A 20 5.91 1.66 2.40
CA ALA A 20 6.14 2.42 1.16
C ALA A 20 5.29 3.68 1.05
N TRP A 21 5.11 4.39 2.15
CA TRP A 21 4.40 5.66 2.14
C TRP A 21 5.27 6.79 1.60
N THR A 22 6.54 6.49 1.35
CA THR A 22 7.44 7.34 0.58
C THR A 22 7.91 6.56 -0.65
N ALA A 23 8.60 7.19 -1.57
CA ALA A 23 9.11 6.49 -2.74
C ALA A 23 10.18 5.45 -2.36
N PRO A 24 10.21 4.27 -3.00
CA PRO A 24 9.25 3.82 -4.01
C PRO A 24 7.96 3.33 -3.38
N ALA A 25 6.84 3.78 -3.94
CA ALA A 25 5.53 3.39 -3.46
C ALA A 25 5.24 1.93 -3.80
N LEU A 26 4.24 1.37 -3.12
CA LEU A 26 3.72 0.06 -3.51
C LEU A 26 3.15 0.14 -4.92
N ASP A 27 3.39 -0.90 -5.71
CA ASP A 27 2.80 -1.00 -7.05
C ASP A 27 1.55 -1.86 -6.96
N LEU A 28 0.39 -1.23 -6.92
CA LEU A 28 -0.90 -1.90 -6.84
C LEU A 28 -1.54 -2.08 -8.22
N SER A 29 -0.88 -1.65 -9.29
CA SER A 29 -1.46 -1.66 -10.63
C SER A 29 -1.83 -3.04 -11.14
N GLY A 30 -1.13 -4.08 -10.70
CA GLY A 30 -1.40 -5.45 -11.09
C GLY A 30 -2.36 -6.18 -10.18
N CYS A 31 -2.89 -5.53 -9.15
CA CYS A 31 -3.72 -6.22 -8.17
C CYS A 31 -5.14 -6.51 -8.65
N GLY A 32 -5.63 -5.78 -9.64
CA GLY A 32 -6.97 -5.97 -10.16
C GLY A 32 -8.04 -5.29 -9.33
N ILE A 33 -7.69 -4.21 -8.64
CA ILE A 33 -8.66 -3.46 -7.83
C ILE A 33 -9.72 -2.85 -8.77
N PRO A 34 -11.02 -3.10 -8.53
CA PRO A 34 -12.05 -2.44 -9.34
C PRO A 34 -11.95 -0.92 -9.24
N SER A 35 -12.17 -0.24 -10.36
CA SER A 35 -11.93 1.20 -10.46
C SER A 35 -12.82 2.05 -9.56
N ASN A 36 -13.95 1.51 -9.12
CA ASN A 36 -14.89 2.24 -8.27
C ASN A 36 -14.73 1.94 -6.77
N VAL A 37 -13.72 1.18 -6.38
CA VAL A 37 -13.47 0.93 -4.96
C VAL A 37 -12.83 2.16 -4.34
N HIS A 38 -13.48 2.68 -3.31
CA HIS A 38 -12.94 3.77 -2.52
C HIS A 38 -12.04 3.25 -1.41
N ALA A 39 -12.50 2.24 -0.68
CA ALA A 39 -11.74 1.65 0.42
C ALA A 39 -12.25 0.26 0.75
N LEU A 40 -11.36 -0.56 1.31
CA LEU A 40 -11.72 -1.83 1.90
C LEU A 40 -11.26 -1.80 3.35
N GLN A 41 -12.16 -2.21 4.25
CA GLN A 41 -11.84 -2.39 5.66
C GLN A 41 -12.13 -3.84 6.03
N TRP A 42 -11.14 -4.53 6.55
CA TRP A 42 -11.26 -5.94 6.92
C TRP A 42 -10.81 -6.14 8.36
N TYR A 43 -11.61 -6.88 9.11
CA TYR A 43 -11.34 -7.18 10.52
C TYR A 43 -11.42 -8.69 10.74
N ASP A 44 -10.32 -9.36 10.53
CA ASP A 44 -10.09 -10.78 10.78
C ASP A 44 -10.99 -11.74 9.98
N SER A 45 -12.31 -11.61 10.05
CA SER A 45 -13.23 -12.53 9.40
C SER A 45 -14.39 -11.85 8.69
N VAL A 46 -14.51 -10.54 8.85
CA VAL A 46 -15.56 -9.75 8.21
C VAL A 46 -15.00 -8.42 7.76
N GLY A 47 -15.63 -7.83 6.79
CA GLY A 47 -15.21 -6.53 6.32
C GLY A 47 -16.25 -5.83 5.50
N GLU A 48 -15.84 -4.73 4.91
CA GLU A 48 -16.71 -3.84 4.18
C GLU A 48 -15.93 -3.20 3.05
N ILE A 49 -16.56 -3.08 1.90
CA ILE A 49 -16.02 -2.38 0.75
C ILE A 49 -16.86 -1.13 0.54
N GLU A 50 -16.21 0.02 0.46
CA GLU A 50 -16.82 1.30 0.13
C GLU A 50 -16.55 1.62 -1.32
N PHE A 51 -17.53 2.21 -1.99
CA PHE A 51 -17.42 2.53 -3.41
C PHE A 51 -17.53 4.03 -3.63
N ASP A 52 -16.90 4.50 -4.71
CA ASP A 52 -17.10 5.85 -5.21
C ASP A 52 -18.37 5.91 -6.03
N GLY A 53 -19.03 7.06 -6.05
CA GLY A 53 -20.09 7.31 -7.00
C GLY A 53 -19.52 7.49 -8.40
N PRO A 54 -20.33 7.28 -9.45
CA PRO A 54 -19.88 7.46 -10.83
C PRO A 54 -19.56 8.93 -11.13
N THR A 55 -20.17 9.86 -10.40
CA THR A 55 -19.84 11.28 -10.48
C THR A 55 -20.01 11.89 -9.09
N PRO A 56 -19.45 13.07 -8.83
CA PRO A 56 -19.63 13.73 -7.53
C PRO A 56 -21.06 13.98 -7.14
N VAL A 57 -22.00 14.04 -8.10
CA VAL A 57 -23.40 14.34 -7.85
C VAL A 57 -24.30 13.11 -7.91
N SER A 58 -23.77 11.98 -8.34
CA SER A 58 -24.53 10.74 -8.39
C SER A 58 -24.38 9.99 -7.07
N PRO A 59 -25.46 9.34 -6.60
CA PRO A 59 -25.35 8.53 -5.40
C PRO A 59 -24.33 7.41 -5.62
N LYS A 60 -23.48 7.20 -4.65
CA LYS A 60 -22.56 6.07 -4.69
C LYS A 60 -23.31 4.80 -4.31
N PRO A 61 -22.84 3.63 -4.77
CA PRO A 61 -23.41 2.36 -4.34
C PRO A 61 -23.26 2.20 -2.82
N PRO A 62 -24.19 1.46 -2.18
CA PRO A 62 -24.05 1.18 -0.76
C PRO A 62 -22.80 0.33 -0.50
N ASN A 63 -22.28 0.41 0.71
CA ASN A 63 -21.16 -0.39 1.12
C ASN A 63 -21.51 -1.86 1.05
N GLN A 64 -20.56 -2.66 0.63
CA GLN A 64 -20.74 -4.12 0.51
C GLN A 64 -20.11 -4.80 1.72
N GLN A 65 -20.91 -5.56 2.44
CA GLN A 65 -20.40 -6.38 3.53
C GLN A 65 -19.79 -7.65 2.96
N ILE A 66 -18.64 -8.03 3.46
CA ILE A 66 -17.92 -9.22 3.00
C ILE A 66 -17.53 -10.09 4.18
N THR A 67 -17.53 -11.40 3.96
CA THR A 67 -17.05 -12.39 4.93
C THR A 67 -15.85 -13.15 4.39
N GLN A 68 -15.35 -12.71 3.25
CA GLN A 68 -14.19 -13.29 2.59
C GLN A 68 -13.50 -12.21 1.81
N LEU A 69 -12.17 -12.16 1.87
CA LEU A 69 -11.42 -11.17 1.10
C LEU A 69 -11.51 -11.49 -0.39
N PRO A 70 -11.81 -10.50 -1.23
CA PRO A 70 -11.75 -10.71 -2.67
C PRO A 70 -10.31 -10.93 -3.12
N GLN A 71 -10.15 -11.55 -4.28
CA GLN A 71 -8.81 -11.87 -4.79
C GLN A 71 -7.94 -10.64 -4.96
N TRP A 72 -8.52 -9.52 -5.40
CA TRP A 72 -7.73 -8.29 -5.57
C TRP A 72 -7.15 -7.78 -4.23
N ALA A 73 -7.87 -8.00 -3.13
CA ALA A 73 -7.36 -7.62 -1.82
C ALA A 73 -6.23 -8.54 -1.38
N LEU A 74 -6.34 -9.83 -1.65
CA LEU A 74 -5.25 -10.77 -1.40
C LEU A 74 -4.02 -10.42 -2.22
N ASN A 75 -4.22 -9.95 -3.46
CA ASN A 75 -3.11 -9.49 -4.30
C ASN A 75 -2.41 -8.27 -3.69
N CYS A 76 -3.18 -7.37 -3.10
CA CYS A 76 -2.60 -6.21 -2.41
C CYS A 76 -1.80 -6.65 -1.17
N VAL A 77 -2.28 -7.63 -0.43
CA VAL A 77 -1.54 -8.19 0.70
C VAL A 77 -0.23 -8.79 0.24
N ALA A 78 -0.24 -9.50 -0.89
CA ALA A 78 0.99 -10.09 -1.44
C ALA A 78 2.01 -9.00 -1.82
N VAL A 79 1.56 -7.91 -2.40
CA VAL A 79 2.43 -6.78 -2.72
C VAL A 79 3.01 -6.19 -1.44
N TRP A 80 2.17 -6.00 -0.41
CA TRP A 80 2.61 -5.49 0.88
C TRP A 80 3.64 -6.43 1.51
N ASP A 81 3.37 -7.74 1.52
CA ASP A 81 4.26 -8.73 2.12
C ASP A 81 5.63 -8.78 1.41
N ALA A 82 5.62 -8.61 0.10
CA ALA A 82 6.84 -8.70 -0.70
C ALA A 82 7.67 -7.42 -0.67
N TRP A 83 7.09 -6.29 -0.27
CA TRP A 83 7.80 -5.03 -0.29
C TRP A 83 8.83 -4.96 0.84
N SER A 84 10.02 -4.49 0.49
CA SER A 84 11.04 -4.13 1.47
C SER A 84 11.68 -2.82 1.02
N PRO A 85 12.17 -2.01 1.95
CA PRO A 85 12.82 -0.76 1.56
C PRO A 85 14.05 -1.07 0.70
N PRO A 86 14.33 -0.22 -0.29
CA PRO A 86 15.55 -0.40 -1.06
C PRO A 86 16.76 -0.31 -0.14
N PRO A 87 17.84 -0.99 -0.47
CA PRO A 87 19.05 -0.89 0.33
C PRO A 87 19.53 0.56 0.31
N PRO A 88 20.15 1.03 1.38
CA PRO A 88 20.71 2.37 1.37
C PRO A 88 21.78 2.46 0.28
N PRO A 89 21.93 3.63 -0.35
CA PRO A 89 22.99 3.77 -1.34
C PRO A 89 24.34 3.47 -0.69
N PRO A 90 25.22 2.83 -1.45
CA PRO A 90 26.55 2.56 -0.90
C PRO A 90 27.24 3.87 -0.56
N ALA A 91 28.01 3.84 0.51
CA ALA A 91 28.81 5.00 0.86
C ALA A 91 29.74 5.35 -0.31
N PRO A 92 29.95 6.64 -0.57
CA PRO A 92 30.89 7.00 -1.63
C PRO A 92 32.23 6.36 -1.39
N GLU A 93 32.76 5.82 -2.43
CA GLU A 93 33.99 5.05 -2.34
C GLU A 93 35.16 5.89 -1.86
N ASN A 94 35.16 7.12 -2.25
CA ASN A 94 36.21 8.05 -1.87
C ASN A 94 35.78 8.92 -0.72
N GLN A 95 34.81 8.53 -0.01
CA GLN A 95 34.47 9.24 1.19
C GLN A 95 35.66 9.19 2.10
N PRO A 96 36.15 10.34 2.49
CA PRO A 96 37.32 10.36 3.29
C PRO A 96 37.08 9.61 4.52
N THR A 97 37.63 8.78 4.45
CA THR A 97 37.83 8.27 5.54
C THR A 97 38.71 9.22 6.24
N VAL A 98 38.76 9.74 6.07
CA VAL A 98 39.24 10.52 6.13
C VAL A 98 39.88 10.97 6.19
N VAL A 99 40.21 11.05 6.32
CA VAL A 99 40.78 11.48 6.16
C VAL A 99 41.39 11.71 6.10
N GLY A 100 41.58 11.54 6.19
CA GLY A 100 42.21 11.87 6.01
C GLY A 100 42.68 12.10 5.60
N ALA A 101 42.66 11.89 5.49
CA ALA A 101 43.06 12.15 5.11
C ALA A 101 43.28 12.90 5.02
N GLN A 102 43.13 13.08 5.29
CA GLN A 102 43.38 13.78 5.30
C GLN A 102 44.10 14.19 5.44
N THR A 103 44.43 14.17 5.53
CA THR A 103 45.11 14.53 5.66
C THR A 103 45.94 14.74 5.49
N LEU A 104 46.30 14.88 5.42
CA LEU A 104 47.13 15.16 5.33
C LEU A 104 47.60 15.39 5.03
#